data_0cf83ec81d53d3b57bfcd72cdf71cbde
#
_entry.id   0cf83ec81d53d3b57bfcd72cdf71cbde
#
_cell.length_a   1.000
_cell.length_b   1.000
_cell.length_c   1.000
_cell.angle_alpha   90.00
_cell.angle_beta   90.00
_cell.angle_gamma   90.00
#
_symmetry.space_group_name_H-M   'P 1'
#
loop_
_entity.id
_entity.type
_entity.pdbx_description
1 polymer ?
#
loop_
_entity_poly.entity_id
_entity_poly.type
_entity_poly.pdbx_seq_one_letter_code
_entity_poly.pdbx_strand_id
1 'polypeptide(L)'
;MRGMLDTVHGDLVHSRRVQVLSRHLAEITPANARVLDVGCGDGAIGSLIMQHRPDVEVTGIDIAARGTSHIPVREFDGKSIPVDDSEADVVMLVDVLHHADDPMALLAEAVRAADRAVVLKDVTPLGPGSDATLRFMDWVGNARHGVPLPYLFWSQREWREAFAALDLRVEDVRRRFGIYPFPFGLLFEKRMHFILRLVPRQRPRPR
;
A
#
# COMPACT_ATOMS: atom_id res chain seq x y z
N MET A 1 -30.64 13.60 8.64
CA MET A 1 -30.59 12.15 8.76
C MET A 1 -29.73 11.45 7.69
N ARG A 2 -29.63 11.94 6.43
CA ARG A 2 -28.71 11.34 5.43
C ARG A 2 -27.23 11.39 5.82
N GLY A 3 -26.69 12.50 6.35
CA GLY A 3 -25.29 12.63 6.68
C GLY A 3 -24.76 11.71 7.80
N MET A 4 -25.60 11.29 8.73
CA MET A 4 -25.20 10.45 9.86
C MET A 4 -25.08 8.97 9.45
N LEU A 5 -25.89 8.49 8.53
CA LEU A 5 -25.80 7.13 7.98
C LEU A 5 -24.59 6.97 7.04
N ASP A 6 -24.26 8.02 6.26
CA ASP A 6 -23.11 8.03 5.37
C ASP A 6 -21.78 8.03 6.16
N THR A 7 -21.73 8.72 7.30
CA THR A 7 -20.55 8.76 8.18
C THR A 7 -20.32 7.39 8.85
N VAL A 8 -21.34 6.80 9.44
CA VAL A 8 -21.25 5.48 10.13
C VAL A 8 -20.90 4.36 9.14
N HIS A 9 -21.41 4.39 7.91
CA HIS A 9 -21.09 3.38 6.89
C HIS A 9 -19.65 3.55 6.37
N GLY A 10 -19.21 4.78 6.16
CA GLY A 10 -17.84 5.08 5.74
C GLY A 10 -16.81 4.65 6.77
N ASP A 11 -17.03 4.94 8.04
CA ASP A 11 -16.12 4.58 9.14
C ASP A 11 -16.06 3.07 9.39
N LEU A 12 -17.18 2.34 9.23
CA LEU A 12 -17.21 0.87 9.37
C LEU A 12 -16.46 0.17 8.23
N VAL A 13 -16.61 0.63 6.99
CA VAL A 13 -15.89 0.06 5.84
C VAL A 13 -14.41 0.39 5.92
N HIS A 14 -14.06 1.61 6.32
CA HIS A 14 -12.68 2.03 6.51
C HIS A 14 -11.99 1.22 7.60
N SER A 15 -12.58 1.10 8.78
CA SER A 15 -12.01 0.33 9.89
C SER A 15 -11.88 -1.16 9.55
N ARG A 16 -12.86 -1.76 8.85
CA ARG A 16 -12.74 -3.13 8.36
C ARG A 16 -11.60 -3.30 7.35
N ARG A 17 -11.47 -2.38 6.38
CA ARG A 17 -10.38 -2.38 5.40
C ARG A 17 -9.01 -2.33 6.08
N VAL A 18 -8.84 -1.41 7.02
CA VAL A 18 -7.59 -1.25 7.79
C VAL A 18 -7.23 -2.53 8.54
N GLN A 19 -8.20 -3.15 9.24
CA GLN A 19 -7.97 -4.42 9.97
C GLN A 19 -7.65 -5.60 9.06
N VAL A 20 -8.34 -5.73 7.93
CA VAL A 20 -8.11 -6.83 6.97
C VAL A 20 -6.75 -6.67 6.31
N LEU A 21 -6.42 -5.47 5.84
CA LEU A 21 -5.14 -5.21 5.21
C LEU A 21 -3.96 -5.39 6.17
N SER A 22 -4.08 -4.90 7.41
CA SER A 22 -2.99 -5.03 8.39
C SER A 22 -2.63 -6.50 8.68
N ARG A 23 -3.60 -7.42 8.73
CA ARG A 23 -3.34 -8.86 8.89
C ARG A 23 -2.56 -9.44 7.72
N HIS A 24 -3.02 -9.19 6.48
CA HIS A 24 -2.34 -9.70 5.30
C HIS A 24 -0.94 -9.10 5.12
N LEU A 25 -0.78 -7.81 5.44
CA LEU A 25 0.52 -7.13 5.41
C LEU A 25 1.45 -7.66 6.50
N ALA A 26 0.94 -7.91 7.71
CA ALA A 26 1.71 -8.53 8.79
C ALA A 26 2.21 -9.93 8.44
N GLU A 27 1.37 -10.76 7.78
CA GLU A 27 1.73 -12.13 7.35
C GLU A 27 2.82 -12.14 6.27
N ILE A 28 2.81 -11.15 5.35
CA ILE A 28 3.75 -11.09 4.22
C ILE A 28 5.05 -10.36 4.59
N THR A 29 5.06 -9.60 5.69
CA THR A 29 6.24 -8.88 6.18
C THR A 29 7.26 -9.85 6.77
N PRO A 30 8.54 -9.78 6.38
CA PRO A 30 9.61 -10.59 6.97
C PRO A 30 9.73 -10.44 8.49
N ALA A 31 10.25 -11.47 9.15
CA ALA A 31 10.44 -11.45 10.60
C ALA A 31 11.52 -10.44 11.02
N ASN A 32 11.32 -9.85 12.22
CA ASN A 32 12.23 -8.89 12.86
C ASN A 32 12.58 -7.70 11.92
N ALA A 33 11.61 -7.22 11.15
CA ALA A 33 11.82 -6.18 10.16
C ALA A 33 11.57 -4.77 10.72
N ARG A 34 12.43 -3.83 10.37
CA ARG A 34 12.18 -2.39 10.45
C ARG A 34 11.50 -1.98 9.14
N VAL A 35 10.25 -1.59 9.23
CA VAL A 35 9.39 -1.24 8.08
C VAL A 35 9.28 0.28 7.97
N LEU A 36 9.53 0.80 6.77
CA LEU A 36 9.18 2.17 6.41
C LEU A 36 7.89 2.15 5.58
N ASP A 37 6.81 2.67 6.14
CA ASP A 37 5.50 2.81 5.49
C ASP A 37 5.43 4.15 4.74
N VAL A 38 5.48 4.10 3.41
CA VAL A 38 5.49 5.26 2.52
C VAL A 38 4.06 5.58 2.10
N GLY A 39 3.62 6.83 2.35
CA GLY A 39 2.22 7.23 2.18
C GLY A 39 1.31 6.63 3.26
N CYS A 40 1.83 6.58 4.49
CA CYS A 40 1.20 5.88 5.62
C CYS A 40 -0.08 6.53 6.16
N GLY A 41 -0.40 7.75 5.72
CA GLY A 41 -1.51 8.53 6.25
C GLY A 41 -1.36 8.82 7.75
N ASP A 42 -2.31 8.34 8.55
CA ASP A 42 -2.26 8.43 10.02
C ASP A 42 -1.51 7.27 10.69
N GLY A 43 -1.01 6.32 9.91
CA GLY A 43 -0.25 5.17 10.40
C GLY A 43 -1.10 4.07 11.07
N ALA A 44 -2.41 4.07 10.91
CA ALA A 44 -3.29 3.07 11.53
C ALA A 44 -2.96 1.63 11.09
N ILE A 45 -2.63 1.41 9.81
CA ILE A 45 -2.21 0.10 9.30
C ILE A 45 -0.91 -0.34 9.97
N GLY A 46 0.11 0.51 10.01
CA GLY A 46 1.39 0.23 10.65
C GLY A 46 1.26 -0.12 12.14
N SER A 47 0.43 0.63 12.86
CA SER A 47 0.13 0.36 14.27
C SER A 47 -0.50 -1.03 14.48
N LEU A 48 -1.45 -1.42 13.64
CA LEU A 48 -2.07 -2.75 13.71
C LEU A 48 -1.11 -3.86 13.28
N ILE A 49 -0.20 -3.61 12.33
CA ILE A 49 0.86 -4.58 11.99
C ILE A 49 1.71 -4.87 13.22
N MET A 50 2.16 -3.86 13.95
CA MET A 50 2.94 -4.04 15.18
C MET A 50 2.17 -4.76 16.28
N GLN A 51 0.84 -4.58 16.37
CA GLN A 51 0.01 -5.36 17.31
C GLN A 51 -0.06 -6.85 16.94
N HIS A 52 -0.11 -7.17 15.65
CA HIS A 52 -0.10 -8.56 15.16
C HIS A 52 1.31 -9.18 15.19
N ARG A 53 2.34 -8.37 15.06
CA ARG A 53 3.75 -8.75 14.93
C ARG A 53 4.62 -7.88 15.83
N PRO A 54 4.73 -8.22 17.12
CA PRO A 54 5.57 -7.48 18.07
C PRO A 54 7.07 -7.51 17.74
N ASP A 55 7.47 -8.37 16.81
CA ASP A 55 8.83 -8.47 16.28
C ASP A 55 9.10 -7.49 15.14
N VAL A 56 8.09 -6.71 14.69
CA VAL A 56 8.19 -5.75 13.58
C VAL A 56 8.06 -4.35 14.13
N GLU A 57 8.93 -3.44 13.69
CA GLU A 57 8.85 -2.01 13.99
C GLU A 57 8.42 -1.26 12.72
N VAL A 58 7.42 -0.36 12.84
CA VAL A 58 6.92 0.43 11.71
C VAL A 58 7.06 1.91 11.99
N THR A 59 7.72 2.63 11.09
CA THR A 59 7.73 4.09 11.01
C THR A 59 7.14 4.51 9.67
N GLY A 60 6.63 5.74 9.57
CA GLY A 60 5.96 6.21 8.38
C GLY A 60 6.49 7.51 7.81
N ILE A 61 6.27 7.70 6.52
CA ILE A 61 6.38 8.99 5.84
C ILE A 61 5.12 9.27 5.03
N ASP A 62 4.69 10.53 4.98
CA ASP A 62 3.54 10.97 4.19
C ASP A 62 3.77 12.38 3.65
N ILE A 63 3.10 12.75 2.56
CA ILE A 63 3.17 14.10 1.98
C ILE A 63 2.47 15.16 2.84
N ALA A 64 1.62 14.72 3.77
CA ALA A 64 0.91 15.60 4.69
C ALA A 64 0.85 14.95 6.07
N ALA A 65 1.62 15.47 7.02
CA ALA A 65 1.51 15.03 8.42
C ALA A 65 0.09 15.30 8.95
N ARG A 66 -0.57 14.28 9.44
CA ARG A 66 -1.88 14.41 10.10
C ARG A 66 -1.66 14.74 11.56
N GLY A 67 -2.49 15.62 12.13
CA GLY A 67 -2.32 16.13 13.50
C GLY A 67 -2.31 15.06 14.61
N THR A 68 -2.82 13.85 14.32
CA THR A 68 -2.72 12.67 15.19
C THR A 68 -2.28 11.48 14.37
N SER A 69 -1.19 10.82 14.75
CA SER A 69 -0.68 9.61 14.10
C SER A 69 -0.56 8.47 15.10
N HIS A 70 -0.78 7.24 14.62
CA HIS A 70 -0.72 6.00 15.40
C HIS A 70 0.71 5.42 15.49
N ILE A 71 1.61 5.91 14.65
CA ILE A 71 3.04 5.57 14.59
C ILE A 71 3.85 6.86 14.42
N PRO A 72 5.18 6.86 14.60
CA PRO A 72 6.02 7.99 14.20
C PRO A 72 5.91 8.26 12.71
N VAL A 73 5.49 9.47 12.30
CA VAL A 73 5.35 9.89 10.90
C VAL A 73 6.18 11.13 10.65
N ARG A 74 6.93 11.15 9.54
CA ARG A 74 7.66 12.32 9.03
C ARG A 74 7.07 12.75 7.68
N GLU A 75 7.10 14.06 7.39
CA GLU A 75 6.75 14.57 6.07
C GLU A 75 7.86 14.27 5.04
N PHE A 76 7.46 14.04 3.79
CA PHE A 76 8.36 13.96 2.64
C PHE A 76 7.73 14.59 1.40
N ASP A 77 8.49 14.78 0.34
CA ASP A 77 8.08 15.51 -0.87
C ASP A 77 7.21 14.69 -1.85
N GLY A 78 6.91 13.43 -1.54
CA GLY A 78 6.18 12.52 -2.42
C GLY A 78 7.04 11.93 -3.56
N LYS A 79 8.34 12.20 -3.59
CA LYS A 79 9.26 11.83 -4.67
C LYS A 79 10.48 11.09 -4.18
N SER A 80 11.26 11.70 -3.27
CA SER A 80 12.49 11.15 -2.74
C SER A 80 12.28 10.62 -1.32
N ILE A 81 12.50 9.34 -1.11
CA ILE A 81 12.39 8.73 0.21
C ILE A 81 13.61 9.16 1.06
N PRO A 82 13.41 9.90 2.18
CA PRO A 82 14.49 10.58 2.91
C PRO A 82 15.22 9.63 3.88
N VAL A 83 15.74 8.52 3.33
CA VAL A 83 16.58 7.54 4.02
C VAL A 83 17.72 7.09 3.11
N ASP A 84 18.77 6.54 3.69
CA ASP A 84 19.91 6.01 2.95
C ASP A 84 19.56 4.71 2.21
N ASP A 85 20.46 4.27 1.30
CA ASP A 85 20.30 3.02 0.57
C ASP A 85 20.25 1.84 1.56
N SER A 86 19.25 0.97 1.41
CA SER A 86 19.06 -0.21 2.27
C SER A 86 18.93 0.10 3.78
N GLU A 87 18.48 1.28 4.14
CA GLU A 87 18.32 1.67 5.54
C GLU A 87 17.13 0.97 6.23
N ALA A 88 16.03 0.76 5.51
CA ALA A 88 14.89 0.01 6.01
C ALA A 88 15.00 -1.47 5.60
N ASP A 89 14.66 -2.41 6.49
CA ASP A 89 14.58 -3.81 6.10
C ASP A 89 13.50 -4.04 5.04
N VAL A 90 12.35 -3.36 5.19
CA VAL A 90 11.21 -3.40 4.29
C VAL A 90 10.71 -2.00 4.03
N VAL A 91 10.45 -1.66 2.76
CA VAL A 91 9.64 -0.50 2.40
C VAL A 91 8.26 -0.97 2.02
N MET A 92 7.23 -0.37 2.62
CA MET A 92 5.83 -0.70 2.37
C MET A 92 5.14 0.45 1.63
N LEU A 93 4.34 0.11 0.61
CA LEU A 93 3.54 1.02 -0.20
C LEU A 93 2.11 0.47 -0.25
N VAL A 94 1.15 1.15 0.41
CA VAL A 94 -0.24 0.68 0.51
C VAL A 94 -1.19 1.67 -0.15
N ASP A 95 -1.63 1.37 -1.37
CA ASP A 95 -2.47 2.25 -2.21
C ASP A 95 -1.85 3.62 -2.45
N VAL A 96 -0.56 3.66 -2.81
CA VAL A 96 0.22 4.90 -2.97
C VAL A 96 0.60 5.15 -4.41
N LEU A 97 1.08 4.13 -5.14
CA LEU A 97 1.69 4.34 -6.45
C LEU A 97 0.71 4.93 -7.47
N HIS A 98 -0.56 4.54 -7.43
CA HIS A 98 -1.57 5.10 -8.35
C HIS A 98 -1.96 6.56 -8.04
N HIS A 99 -1.46 7.14 -6.94
CA HIS A 99 -1.58 8.55 -6.59
C HIS A 99 -0.30 9.35 -6.86
N ALA A 100 0.84 8.68 -7.09
CA ALA A 100 2.11 9.35 -7.31
C ALA A 100 2.17 10.04 -8.68
N ASP A 101 2.85 11.19 -8.77
CA ASP A 101 3.11 11.89 -10.04
C ASP A 101 3.94 11.01 -11.00
N ASP A 102 4.93 10.29 -10.45
CA ASP A 102 5.74 9.31 -11.16
C ASP A 102 5.82 8.01 -10.35
N PRO A 103 4.89 7.06 -10.60
CA PRO A 103 4.87 5.79 -9.88
C PRO A 103 6.13 4.95 -10.05
N MET A 104 6.79 5.07 -11.22
CA MET A 104 8.01 4.30 -11.50
C MET A 104 9.19 4.83 -10.70
N ALA A 105 9.36 6.14 -10.62
CA ALA A 105 10.40 6.77 -9.81
C ALA A 105 10.21 6.47 -8.32
N LEU A 106 8.97 6.56 -7.80
CA LEU A 106 8.69 6.26 -6.40
C LEU A 106 8.91 4.77 -6.07
N LEU A 107 8.58 3.85 -6.99
CA LEU A 107 8.88 2.43 -6.81
C LEU A 107 10.39 2.17 -6.83
N ALA A 108 11.15 2.86 -7.68
CA ALA A 108 12.61 2.76 -7.71
C ALA A 108 13.24 3.26 -6.39
N GLU A 109 12.74 4.37 -5.84
CA GLU A 109 13.14 4.87 -4.53
C GLU A 109 12.83 3.87 -3.40
N ALA A 110 11.65 3.24 -3.43
CA ALA A 110 11.30 2.19 -2.48
C ALA A 110 12.27 1.00 -2.56
N VAL A 111 12.68 0.61 -3.77
CA VAL A 111 13.68 -0.46 -3.97
C VAL A 111 15.06 -0.05 -3.46
N ARG A 112 15.47 1.21 -3.67
CA ARG A 112 16.74 1.76 -3.17
C ARG A 112 16.78 1.73 -1.64
N ALA A 113 15.72 2.21 -1.01
CA ALA A 113 15.62 2.35 0.45
C ALA A 113 15.46 1.01 1.19
N ALA A 114 14.95 -0.04 0.50
CA ALA A 114 14.69 -1.35 1.09
C ALA A 114 15.93 -2.24 1.08
N ASP A 115 16.30 -2.83 2.24
CA ASP A 115 17.35 -3.84 2.31
C ASP A 115 16.87 -5.22 1.89
N ARG A 116 15.71 -5.69 2.32
CA ARG A 116 15.25 -7.08 2.15
C ARG A 116 14.12 -7.22 1.15
N ALA A 117 13.11 -6.35 1.21
CA ALA A 117 11.93 -6.45 0.37
C ALA A 117 11.16 -5.13 0.25
N VAL A 118 10.40 -5.00 -0.84
CA VAL A 118 9.30 -4.04 -0.96
C VAL A 118 7.99 -4.80 -0.79
N VAL A 119 7.14 -4.37 0.14
CA VAL A 119 5.77 -4.87 0.31
C VAL A 119 4.82 -3.88 -0.35
N LEU A 120 4.16 -4.31 -1.41
CA LEU A 120 3.31 -3.47 -2.23
C LEU A 120 1.86 -3.94 -2.19
N LYS A 121 0.94 -3.08 -1.77
CA LYS A 121 -0.50 -3.26 -1.97
C LYS A 121 -0.97 -2.20 -2.95
N ASP A 122 -1.60 -2.64 -4.04
CA ASP A 122 -2.18 -1.72 -5.02
C ASP A 122 -3.33 -2.41 -5.79
N VAL A 123 -3.77 -1.77 -6.87
CA VAL A 123 -4.86 -2.23 -7.71
C VAL A 123 -4.43 -2.36 -9.17
N THR A 124 -5.15 -3.18 -9.93
CA THR A 124 -4.97 -3.30 -11.39
C THR A 124 -6.32 -3.49 -12.05
N PRO A 125 -6.63 -2.79 -13.15
CA PRO A 125 -7.86 -3.02 -13.87
C PRO A 125 -7.88 -4.41 -14.50
N LEU A 126 -9.02 -5.12 -14.41
CA LEU A 126 -9.22 -6.47 -14.93
C LEU A 126 -10.56 -6.57 -15.67
N GLY A 127 -10.48 -6.58 -17.00
CA GLY A 127 -11.65 -6.72 -17.87
C GLY A 127 -12.48 -5.45 -18.05
N PRO A 128 -13.53 -5.50 -18.86
CA PRO A 128 -14.36 -4.35 -19.20
C PRO A 128 -14.99 -3.70 -17.96
N GLY A 129 -14.97 -2.37 -17.88
CA GLY A 129 -15.57 -1.58 -16.81
C GLY A 129 -14.79 -1.56 -15.48
N SER A 130 -13.69 -2.30 -15.36
CA SER A 130 -12.91 -2.31 -14.13
C SER A 130 -12.24 -0.97 -13.81
N ASP A 131 -11.79 -0.23 -14.83
CA ASP A 131 -11.22 1.11 -14.65
C ASP A 131 -12.25 2.08 -14.03
N ALA A 132 -13.47 2.11 -14.56
CA ALA A 132 -14.54 2.93 -14.01
C ALA A 132 -14.89 2.52 -12.55
N THR A 133 -14.86 1.22 -12.24
CA THR A 133 -15.09 0.72 -10.89
C THR A 133 -13.98 1.18 -9.95
N LEU A 134 -12.70 1.08 -10.36
CA LEU A 134 -11.56 1.53 -9.56
C LEU A 134 -11.60 3.04 -9.31
N ARG A 135 -11.89 3.85 -10.34
CA ARG A 135 -12.05 5.32 -10.20
C ARG A 135 -13.15 5.68 -9.21
N PHE A 136 -14.28 4.98 -9.28
CA PHE A 136 -15.39 5.20 -8.34
C PHE A 136 -14.98 4.83 -6.90
N MET A 137 -14.33 3.68 -6.71
CA MET A 137 -13.87 3.24 -5.38
C MET A 137 -12.84 4.18 -4.78
N ASP A 138 -11.90 4.62 -5.60
CA ASP A 138 -10.84 5.54 -5.21
C ASP A 138 -11.43 6.93 -4.85
N TRP A 139 -12.37 7.42 -5.66
CA TRP A 139 -13.10 8.65 -5.36
C TRP A 139 -13.85 8.55 -4.02
N VAL A 140 -14.59 7.46 -3.77
CA VAL A 140 -15.31 7.26 -2.50
C VAL A 140 -14.35 7.22 -1.31
N GLY A 141 -13.18 6.59 -1.47
CA GLY A 141 -12.19 6.46 -0.40
C GLY A 141 -11.45 7.75 -0.08
N ASN A 142 -11.17 8.57 -1.10
CA ASN A 142 -10.22 9.69 -0.99
C ASN A 142 -10.84 11.08 -1.13
N ALA A 143 -12.08 11.21 -1.64
CA ALA A 143 -12.73 12.52 -1.87
C ALA A 143 -12.81 13.42 -0.63
N ARG A 144 -12.80 12.85 0.57
CA ARG A 144 -12.84 13.58 1.84
C ARG A 144 -11.47 14.03 2.35
N HIS A 145 -10.39 13.50 1.77
CA HIS A 145 -9.03 13.70 2.29
C HIS A 145 -8.19 14.68 1.46
N GLY A 146 -8.76 15.24 0.37
CA GLY A 146 -8.06 16.21 -0.48
C GLY A 146 -6.84 15.63 -1.21
N VAL A 147 -6.76 14.30 -1.33
CA VAL A 147 -5.67 13.61 -2.03
C VAL A 147 -5.85 13.81 -3.54
N PRO A 148 -4.79 14.16 -4.29
CA PRO A 148 -4.84 14.15 -5.76
C PRO A 148 -5.24 12.79 -6.30
N LEU A 149 -6.12 12.74 -7.29
CA LEU A 149 -6.63 11.51 -7.89
C LEU A 149 -6.25 11.44 -9.39
N PRO A 150 -4.98 11.22 -9.73
CA PRO A 150 -4.54 11.13 -11.13
C PRO A 150 -5.04 9.85 -11.81
N TYR A 151 -5.55 8.86 -11.04
CA TYR A 151 -6.08 7.59 -11.53
C TYR A 151 -5.10 6.81 -12.42
N LEU A 152 -3.83 6.77 -12.04
CA LEU A 152 -2.78 6.05 -12.76
C LEU A 152 -2.78 4.56 -12.42
N PHE A 153 -3.86 3.86 -12.78
CA PHE A 153 -3.97 2.43 -12.53
C PHE A 153 -3.20 1.63 -13.59
N TRP A 154 -2.08 1.07 -13.19
CA TRP A 154 -1.28 0.22 -14.08
C TRP A 154 -1.98 -1.11 -14.37
N SER A 155 -1.94 -1.50 -15.64
CA SER A 155 -2.34 -2.83 -16.09
C SER A 155 -1.35 -3.90 -15.59
N GLN A 156 -1.74 -5.17 -15.67
CA GLN A 156 -0.84 -6.28 -15.34
C GLN A 156 0.44 -6.31 -16.19
N ARG A 157 0.39 -5.75 -17.40
CA ARG A 157 1.54 -5.65 -18.27
C ARG A 157 2.52 -4.59 -17.75
N GLU A 158 2.04 -3.41 -17.43
CA GLU A 158 2.84 -2.30 -16.89
C GLU A 158 3.48 -2.69 -15.56
N TRP A 159 2.76 -3.36 -14.66
CA TRP A 159 3.33 -3.91 -13.43
C TRP A 159 4.50 -4.88 -13.71
N ARG A 160 4.35 -5.80 -14.67
CA ARG A 160 5.42 -6.74 -15.03
C ARG A 160 6.62 -6.04 -15.65
N GLU A 161 6.40 -5.03 -16.49
CA GLU A 161 7.45 -4.21 -17.09
C GLU A 161 8.22 -3.42 -16.03
N ALA A 162 7.52 -2.80 -15.07
CA ALA A 162 8.13 -2.09 -13.96
C ALA A 162 8.99 -3.02 -13.07
N PHE A 163 8.47 -4.20 -12.72
CA PHE A 163 9.24 -5.16 -11.92
C PHE A 163 10.46 -5.70 -12.68
N ALA A 164 10.35 -5.90 -13.99
CA ALA A 164 11.48 -6.33 -14.80
C ALA A 164 12.54 -5.23 -14.93
N ALA A 165 12.13 -3.97 -15.11
CA ALA A 165 13.05 -2.82 -15.21
C ALA A 165 13.85 -2.59 -13.91
N LEU A 166 13.27 -2.92 -12.75
CA LEU A 166 13.91 -2.79 -11.44
C LEU A 166 14.55 -4.10 -10.94
N ASP A 167 14.69 -5.11 -11.81
CA ASP A 167 15.24 -6.44 -11.49
C ASP A 167 14.57 -7.10 -10.27
N LEU A 168 13.24 -6.95 -10.15
CA LEU A 168 12.45 -7.50 -9.07
C LEU A 168 11.81 -8.84 -9.44
N ARG A 169 11.69 -9.72 -8.45
CA ARG A 169 10.83 -10.91 -8.52
C ARG A 169 9.73 -10.85 -7.46
N VAL A 170 8.56 -11.35 -7.80
CA VAL A 170 7.49 -11.57 -6.84
C VAL A 170 7.81 -12.83 -6.03
N GLU A 171 7.98 -12.68 -4.73
CA GLU A 171 8.26 -13.79 -3.81
C GLU A 171 6.99 -14.34 -3.17
N ASP A 172 6.04 -13.46 -2.82
CA ASP A 172 4.73 -13.84 -2.31
C ASP A 172 3.63 -12.96 -2.92
N VAL A 173 2.41 -13.51 -3.06
CA VAL A 173 1.27 -12.81 -3.64
C VAL A 173 -0.04 -13.15 -2.92
N ARG A 174 -0.82 -12.11 -2.60
CA ARG A 174 -2.16 -12.22 -2.05
C ARG A 174 -3.15 -11.50 -2.97
N ARG A 175 -4.29 -12.12 -3.28
CA ARG A 175 -5.30 -11.59 -4.21
C ARG A 175 -6.74 -11.67 -3.71
N ARG A 176 -6.98 -12.20 -2.52
CA ARG A 176 -8.30 -12.33 -1.91
C ARG A 176 -8.20 -11.92 -0.46
N PHE A 177 -8.88 -10.85 -0.08
CA PHE A 177 -8.71 -10.24 1.24
C PHE A 177 -9.96 -10.31 2.11
N GLY A 178 -11.17 -10.34 1.52
CA GLY A 178 -12.43 -10.22 2.27
C GLY A 178 -12.65 -8.80 2.82
N ILE A 179 -12.17 -7.77 2.11
CA ILE A 179 -12.36 -6.36 2.51
C ILE A 179 -13.83 -6.01 2.54
N TYR A 180 -14.58 -6.41 1.51
CA TYR A 180 -15.99 -6.07 1.37
C TYR A 180 -16.88 -7.22 1.83
N PRO A 181 -17.89 -6.96 2.70
CA PRO A 181 -18.87 -7.98 3.09
C PRO A 181 -19.75 -8.40 1.91
N PHE A 182 -20.33 -9.62 1.97
CA PHE A 182 -21.33 -10.07 1.01
C PHE A 182 -22.56 -9.13 1.04
N PRO A 183 -23.13 -8.75 -0.13
CA PRO A 183 -22.79 -9.16 -1.50
C PRO A 183 -21.75 -8.25 -2.19
N PHE A 184 -21.30 -7.17 -1.56
CA PHE A 184 -20.43 -6.15 -2.15
C PHE A 184 -19.06 -6.71 -2.58
N GLY A 185 -18.53 -7.73 -1.88
CA GLY A 185 -17.31 -8.43 -2.27
C GLY A 185 -17.37 -9.01 -3.69
N LEU A 186 -18.54 -9.42 -4.17
CA LEU A 186 -18.70 -9.93 -5.54
C LEU A 186 -18.46 -8.87 -6.61
N LEU A 187 -18.71 -7.60 -6.30
CA LEU A 187 -18.56 -6.47 -7.21
C LEU A 187 -17.19 -5.80 -7.08
N PHE A 188 -16.73 -5.58 -5.85
CA PHE A 188 -15.57 -4.73 -5.56
C PHE A 188 -14.28 -5.51 -5.29
N GLU A 189 -14.36 -6.82 -4.98
CA GLU A 189 -13.20 -7.66 -4.70
C GLU A 189 -12.74 -8.52 -5.90
N LYS A 190 -13.15 -8.18 -7.13
CA LYS A 190 -12.96 -8.91 -8.40
C LYS A 190 -11.49 -9.14 -8.80
N ARG A 191 -10.62 -9.59 -7.90
CA ARG A 191 -9.17 -9.80 -8.15
C ARG A 191 -8.41 -8.56 -8.63
N MET A 192 -9.03 -7.38 -8.54
CA MET A 192 -8.39 -6.12 -8.91
C MET A 192 -7.34 -5.67 -7.89
N HIS A 193 -7.51 -6.10 -6.63
CA HIS A 193 -6.57 -5.82 -5.55
C HIS A 193 -5.51 -6.91 -5.44
N PHE A 194 -4.30 -6.50 -5.08
CA PHE A 194 -3.22 -7.43 -4.78
C PHE A 194 -2.33 -6.89 -3.64
N ILE A 195 -1.68 -7.80 -2.94
CA ILE A 195 -0.52 -7.54 -2.08
C ILE A 195 0.61 -8.42 -2.59
N LEU A 196 1.79 -7.84 -2.75
CA LEU A 196 2.99 -8.52 -3.21
C LEU A 196 4.13 -8.29 -2.23
N ARG A 197 4.97 -9.30 -2.04
CA ARG A 197 6.33 -9.12 -1.56
C ARG A 197 7.28 -9.24 -2.74
N LEU A 198 7.99 -8.14 -3.00
CA LEU A 198 8.95 -8.00 -4.09
C LEU A 198 10.36 -8.05 -3.49
N VAL A 199 11.24 -8.80 -4.12
CA VAL A 199 12.66 -8.88 -3.74
C VAL A 199 13.53 -8.75 -4.97
N PRO A 200 14.77 -8.20 -4.86
CA PRO A 200 15.71 -8.17 -5.97
C PRO A 200 15.99 -9.59 -6.48
N ARG A 201 16.13 -9.76 -7.80
CA ARG A 201 16.48 -11.07 -8.41
C ARG A 201 17.89 -11.51 -8.07
N GLN A 202 18.81 -10.55 -8.02
CA GLN A 202 20.20 -10.79 -7.71
C GLN A 202 20.61 -9.92 -6.52
N ARG A 203 20.53 -10.47 -5.31
CA ARG A 203 21.34 -9.98 -4.21
C ARG A 203 22.46 -10.99 -3.96
N PRO A 204 23.75 -10.57 -3.91
CA PRO A 204 24.78 -11.40 -3.34
C PRO A 204 24.35 -11.71 -1.90
N ARG A 205 24.33 -12.99 -1.52
CA ARG A 205 24.14 -13.35 -0.10
C ARG A 205 25.30 -12.70 0.66
N PRO A 206 25.03 -11.97 1.76
CA PRO A 206 26.10 -11.51 2.62
C PRO A 206 26.93 -12.73 3.06
N ARG A 207 28.25 -12.61 2.93
CA ARG A 207 29.21 -13.63 3.38
C ARG A 207 29.25 -13.70 4.90
#